data_a4724c95a9d5749e9860c44ddec8626d
#
_entry.id   a4724c95a9d5749e9860c44ddec8626d
#
_cell.length_a   1.000
_cell.length_b   1.000
_cell.length_c   1.000
_cell.angle_alpha   90.00
_cell.angle_beta   90.00
_cell.angle_gamma   90.00
#
_symmetry.space_group_name_H-M   'P 1'
#
loop_
_entity.id
_entity.type
_entity.pdbx_description
1 polymer ?
#
loop_
_entity_poly.entity_id
_entity_poly.type
_entity_poly.pdbx_seq_one_letter_code
_entity_poly.pdbx_strand_id
1 'polypeptide(L)'
;PLRDGVTVSGPYSLIVQRRRALFSSWYEFFPRSEGAHFDPSTGWTSGTLRTAARALDRIAGMGFDVAYLTPIHPIGTTFRKGRNNSLDPQPGDPGSPYAIGSAEGGHEAIHPDLGTIEDFDAFVARAEELGLEVAMDIALQCSPDHPWVTEHPEWFTVRADGTIAYAENPPKKYQDIYPLSFDTDYEGLYAAIRDMLEHWGAHGVTLFRVDNPHTKPVRFWE
;
A
#
# COMPACT_ATOMS: atom_id res chain seq x y z
N PRO A 1 -12.93 57.85 -15.68
CA PRO A 1 -13.04 57.43 -17.10
C PRO A 1 -12.17 56.23 -17.47
N LEU A 2 -11.07 55.93 -16.75
CA LEU A 2 -10.24 54.77 -17.06
C LEU A 2 -10.63 53.47 -16.34
N ARG A 3 -11.55 53.52 -15.36
CA ARG A 3 -11.99 52.33 -14.63
C ARG A 3 -12.95 51.45 -15.43
N ASP A 4 -13.66 52.01 -16.41
CA ASP A 4 -14.68 51.28 -17.20
C ASP A 4 -14.05 50.37 -18.25
N GLY A 5 -12.72 50.45 -18.47
CA GLY A 5 -11.97 49.59 -19.37
C GLY A 5 -11.14 48.50 -18.68
N VAL A 6 -11.28 48.36 -17.35
CA VAL A 6 -10.54 47.34 -16.61
C VAL A 6 -11.35 46.07 -16.50
N THR A 7 -10.87 45.00 -17.08
CA THR A 7 -11.42 43.65 -16.88
C THR A 7 -10.58 42.92 -15.84
N VAL A 8 -11.23 42.26 -14.90
CA VAL A 8 -10.59 41.41 -13.89
C VAL A 8 -10.85 39.96 -14.27
N SER A 9 -9.80 39.17 -14.42
CA SER A 9 -9.88 37.73 -14.59
C SER A 9 -9.15 37.02 -13.44
N GLY A 10 -9.65 35.92 -12.97
CA GLY A 10 -9.17 35.20 -11.80
C GLY A 10 -10.17 35.21 -10.66
N PRO A 11 -9.79 34.72 -9.49
CA PRO A 11 -8.43 34.32 -9.10
C PRO A 11 -7.91 33.07 -9.80
N TYR A 12 -6.60 33.03 -10.05
CA TYR A 12 -5.91 31.85 -10.57
C TYR A 12 -5.20 31.15 -9.40
N SER A 13 -5.36 29.84 -9.29
CA SER A 13 -4.66 29.07 -8.27
C SER A 13 -3.22 28.77 -8.72
N LEU A 14 -2.27 28.99 -7.80
CA LEU A 14 -0.86 28.62 -7.99
C LEU A 14 -0.48 27.62 -6.90
N ILE A 15 -0.03 26.44 -7.33
CA ILE A 15 0.50 25.42 -6.41
C ILE A 15 2.01 25.49 -6.44
N VAL A 16 2.63 25.79 -5.29
CA VAL A 16 4.07 25.76 -5.11
C VAL A 16 4.46 24.39 -4.57
N GLN A 17 5.10 23.58 -5.41
CA GLN A 17 5.59 22.28 -5.03
C GLN A 17 6.96 22.38 -4.36
N ARG A 18 7.24 21.46 -3.43
CA ARG A 18 8.57 21.29 -2.86
C ARG A 18 9.53 20.69 -3.90
N ARG A 19 10.83 20.92 -3.73
CA ARG A 19 11.84 20.49 -4.72
C ARG A 19 11.80 18.99 -5.02
N ARG A 20 11.64 18.13 -4.00
CA ARG A 20 11.57 16.68 -4.16
C ARG A 20 10.32 16.19 -4.93
N ALA A 21 9.27 17.01 -5.05
CA ALA A 21 8.14 16.70 -5.92
C ALA A 21 8.45 16.85 -7.41
N LEU A 22 9.48 17.66 -7.76
CA LEU A 22 9.94 17.81 -9.15
C LEU A 22 10.86 16.67 -9.59
N PHE A 23 11.72 16.22 -8.69
CA PHE A 23 12.60 15.08 -8.91
C PHE A 23 13.05 14.50 -7.58
N SER A 24 13.01 13.20 -7.46
CA SER A 24 13.53 12.41 -6.35
C SER A 24 13.82 10.98 -6.83
N SER A 25 14.78 10.35 -6.19
CA SER A 25 15.12 8.95 -6.45
C SER A 25 14.52 8.05 -5.37
N TRP A 26 13.86 6.99 -5.77
CA TRP A 26 13.14 6.09 -4.88
C TRP A 26 13.77 4.70 -4.92
N TYR A 27 14.02 4.13 -3.75
CA TYR A 27 14.49 2.75 -3.60
C TYR A 27 13.35 1.88 -3.08
N GLU A 28 12.81 1.03 -3.97
CA GLU A 28 11.78 0.05 -3.62
C GLU A 28 12.40 -1.19 -3.02
N PHE A 29 11.83 -1.69 -1.93
CA PHE A 29 12.22 -2.98 -1.37
C PHE A 29 11.09 -3.62 -0.54
N PHE A 30 11.24 -4.92 -0.33
CA PHE A 30 10.36 -5.68 0.55
C PHE A 30 10.99 -5.77 1.95
N PRO A 31 10.40 -5.19 3.00
CA PRO A 31 10.91 -5.34 4.37
C PRO A 31 11.10 -6.81 4.76
N ARG A 32 10.20 -7.66 4.29
CA ARG A 32 10.25 -9.12 4.48
C ARG A 32 11.55 -9.74 3.96
N SER A 33 12.17 -9.18 2.94
CA SER A 33 13.42 -9.71 2.35
C SER A 33 14.68 -9.24 3.07
N GLU A 34 14.63 -8.10 3.75
CA GLU A 34 15.80 -7.53 4.43
C GLU A 34 16.07 -8.25 5.75
N GLY A 35 17.14 -9.04 5.76
CA GLY A 35 17.49 -9.91 6.89
C GLY A 35 16.80 -11.26 6.90
N ALA A 36 16.04 -11.59 5.85
CA ALA A 36 15.50 -12.94 5.69
C ALA A 36 16.63 -13.94 5.55
N HIS A 37 16.46 -15.11 6.14
CA HIS A 37 17.45 -16.20 6.05
C HIS A 37 16.75 -17.55 6.00
N PHE A 38 17.45 -18.51 5.42
CA PHE A 38 17.02 -19.90 5.34
C PHE A 38 17.88 -20.77 6.27
N ASP A 39 17.20 -21.53 7.14
CA ASP A 39 17.82 -22.57 7.96
C ASP A 39 17.29 -23.93 7.50
N PRO A 40 18.16 -24.90 7.23
CA PRO A 40 17.74 -26.23 6.76
C PRO A 40 16.82 -26.99 7.71
N SER A 41 16.84 -26.66 9.01
CA SER A 41 16.04 -27.32 10.05
C SER A 41 14.69 -26.65 10.31
N THR A 42 14.62 -25.31 10.13
CA THR A 42 13.43 -24.51 10.46
C THR A 42 12.78 -23.84 9.25
N GLY A 43 13.47 -23.83 8.08
CA GLY A 43 12.98 -23.19 6.86
C GLY A 43 13.33 -21.70 6.79
N TRP A 44 12.50 -20.95 6.05
CA TRP A 44 12.65 -19.50 5.88
C TRP A 44 12.18 -18.74 7.12
N THR A 45 13.01 -17.80 7.57
CA THR A 45 12.64 -16.76 8.53
C THR A 45 12.51 -15.43 7.78
N SER A 46 11.40 -14.75 7.98
CA SER A 46 11.13 -13.41 7.38
C SER A 46 12.07 -12.36 7.97
N GLY A 47 12.45 -11.38 7.15
CA GLY A 47 12.92 -10.10 7.66
C GLY A 47 11.78 -9.35 8.36
N THR A 48 12.15 -8.32 9.13
CA THR A 48 11.26 -7.49 9.93
C THR A 48 11.50 -6.01 9.62
N LEU A 49 10.63 -5.12 10.12
CA LEU A 49 10.87 -3.67 10.05
C LEU A 49 12.19 -3.28 10.74
N ARG A 50 12.55 -3.95 11.83
CA ARG A 50 13.84 -3.73 12.52
C ARG A 50 15.05 -4.14 11.69
N THR A 51 14.96 -5.24 10.95
CA THR A 51 16.05 -5.65 10.05
C THR A 51 16.08 -4.77 8.80
N ALA A 52 14.92 -4.36 8.30
CA ALA A 52 14.78 -3.43 7.18
C ALA A 52 15.37 -2.04 7.50
N ALA A 53 15.21 -1.55 8.74
CA ALA A 53 15.80 -0.28 9.17
C ALA A 53 17.33 -0.24 9.00
N ARG A 54 18.01 -1.38 9.08
CA ARG A 54 19.48 -1.48 8.84
C ARG A 54 19.84 -1.26 7.36
N ALA A 55 18.92 -1.52 6.44
CA ALA A 55 19.15 -1.28 5.01
C ALA A 55 19.11 0.21 4.65
N LEU A 56 18.50 1.05 5.50
CA LEU A 56 18.38 2.49 5.25
C LEU A 56 19.73 3.19 5.15
N ASP A 57 20.73 2.76 5.92
CA ASP A 57 22.09 3.32 5.83
C ASP A 57 22.70 3.09 4.43
N ARG A 58 22.49 1.90 3.86
CA ARG A 58 22.92 1.58 2.49
C ARG A 58 22.14 2.39 1.46
N ILE A 59 20.83 2.54 1.62
CA ILE A 59 19.96 3.28 0.70
C ILE A 59 20.35 4.75 0.69
N ALA A 60 20.51 5.38 1.86
CA ALA A 60 20.99 6.75 1.99
C ALA A 60 22.40 6.92 1.41
N GLY A 61 23.31 5.98 1.68
CA GLY A 61 24.68 5.98 1.17
C GLY A 61 24.77 5.88 -0.36
N MET A 62 23.77 5.34 -1.04
CA MET A 62 23.65 5.32 -2.50
C MET A 62 23.08 6.64 -3.07
N GLY A 63 22.62 7.57 -2.22
CA GLY A 63 22.09 8.86 -2.64
C GLY A 63 20.62 8.85 -3.03
N PHE A 64 19.82 7.86 -2.57
CA PHE A 64 18.37 7.88 -2.73
C PHE A 64 17.73 8.91 -1.80
N ASP A 65 16.56 9.43 -2.21
CA ASP A 65 15.77 10.40 -1.45
C ASP A 65 14.65 9.73 -0.65
N VAL A 66 14.12 8.61 -1.16
CA VAL A 66 12.92 7.94 -0.63
C VAL A 66 13.16 6.44 -0.51
N ALA A 67 12.83 5.90 0.67
CA ALA A 67 12.68 4.46 0.90
C ALA A 67 11.21 4.08 0.66
N TYR A 68 10.95 3.33 -0.41
CA TYR A 68 9.61 2.92 -0.80
C TYR A 68 9.35 1.48 -0.37
N LEU A 69 8.36 1.31 0.51
CA LEU A 69 7.93 0.02 1.02
C LEU A 69 6.80 -0.55 0.16
N THR A 70 6.96 -1.78 -0.34
CA THR A 70 5.82 -2.57 -0.81
C THR A 70 4.84 -2.81 0.34
N PRO A 71 3.58 -3.25 0.06
CA PRO A 71 2.59 -3.39 1.14
C PRO A 71 3.12 -4.19 2.33
N ILE A 72 2.95 -3.64 3.53
CA ILE A 72 3.41 -4.21 4.82
C ILE A 72 2.27 -4.82 5.64
N HIS A 73 1.08 -4.87 5.06
CA HIS A 73 -0.15 -5.29 5.71
C HIS A 73 -0.25 -6.82 5.85
N PRO A 74 -1.13 -7.34 6.71
CA PRO A 74 -1.46 -8.76 6.77
C PRO A 74 -1.85 -9.29 5.39
N ILE A 75 -1.46 -10.53 5.09
CA ILE A 75 -1.69 -11.20 3.81
C ILE A 75 -2.73 -12.28 3.99
N GLY A 76 -3.73 -12.32 3.11
CA GLY A 76 -4.78 -13.35 3.13
C GLY A 76 -4.26 -14.77 2.95
N THR A 77 -5.03 -15.74 3.42
CA THR A 77 -4.76 -17.18 3.31
C THR A 77 -5.61 -17.84 2.22
N THR A 78 -6.83 -17.34 2.02
CA THR A 78 -7.76 -17.86 1.02
C THR A 78 -7.24 -17.55 -0.37
N PHE A 79 -7.13 -18.56 -1.21
CA PHE A 79 -6.53 -18.51 -2.55
C PHE A 79 -5.10 -17.95 -2.58
N ARG A 80 -4.37 -18.07 -1.46
CA ARG A 80 -2.98 -17.62 -1.35
C ARG A 80 -2.14 -18.13 -2.50
N LYS A 81 -1.30 -17.28 -3.03
CA LYS A 81 -0.37 -17.65 -4.11
C LYS A 81 0.93 -18.22 -3.55
N GLY A 82 1.41 -19.25 -4.21
CA GLY A 82 2.76 -19.78 -4.01
C GLY A 82 3.80 -19.04 -4.84
N ARG A 83 5.01 -19.59 -4.89
CA ARG A 83 6.13 -19.03 -5.65
C ARG A 83 5.78 -18.87 -7.13
N ASN A 84 6.26 -17.78 -7.73
CA ASN A 84 6.01 -17.45 -9.13
C ASN A 84 4.50 -17.39 -9.47
N ASN A 85 3.68 -16.93 -8.53
CA ASN A 85 2.22 -16.82 -8.70
C ASN A 85 1.52 -18.17 -8.90
N SER A 86 2.09 -19.26 -8.38
CA SER A 86 1.47 -20.59 -8.39
C SER A 86 0.14 -20.59 -7.65
N LEU A 87 -0.82 -21.39 -8.12
CA LEU A 87 -2.09 -21.64 -7.43
C LEU A 87 -1.97 -22.68 -6.30
N ASP A 88 -0.80 -23.31 -6.18
CA ASP A 88 -0.51 -24.33 -5.18
C ASP A 88 0.57 -23.83 -4.22
N PRO A 89 0.18 -23.08 -3.16
CA PRO A 89 1.13 -22.57 -2.18
C PRO A 89 1.68 -23.73 -1.33
N GLN A 90 2.97 -23.66 -1.07
CA GLN A 90 3.64 -24.63 -0.21
C GLN A 90 3.67 -24.11 1.25
N PRO A 91 3.80 -25.00 2.25
CA PRO A 91 3.97 -24.58 3.64
C PRO A 91 5.14 -23.60 3.78
N GLY A 92 4.86 -22.43 4.38
CA GLY A 92 5.83 -21.35 4.55
C GLY A 92 5.87 -20.33 3.39
N ASP A 93 5.08 -20.49 2.34
CA ASP A 93 4.93 -19.45 1.32
C ASP A 93 4.15 -18.25 1.90
N PRO A 94 4.71 -17.04 1.85
CA PRO A 94 4.09 -15.86 2.47
C PRO A 94 2.85 -15.35 1.74
N GLY A 95 2.66 -15.74 0.49
CA GLY A 95 1.64 -15.17 -0.40
C GLY A 95 2.09 -13.87 -1.06
N SER A 96 1.15 -13.19 -1.70
CA SER A 96 1.38 -11.88 -2.31
C SER A 96 1.12 -10.77 -1.29
N PRO A 97 2.05 -9.82 -1.07
CA PRO A 97 1.81 -8.66 -0.20
C PRO A 97 0.68 -7.77 -0.72
N TYR A 98 0.30 -7.90 -1.99
CA TYR A 98 -0.82 -7.18 -2.59
C TYR A 98 -2.19 -7.84 -2.32
N ALA A 99 -2.23 -9.06 -1.76
CA ALA A 99 -3.44 -9.70 -1.26
C ALA A 99 -3.67 -9.27 0.20
N ILE A 100 -4.02 -7.99 0.38
CA ILE A 100 -4.07 -7.31 1.66
C ILE A 100 -5.26 -7.77 2.49
N GLY A 101 -4.98 -8.08 3.76
CA GLY A 101 -5.96 -8.34 4.81
C GLY A 101 -6.05 -9.81 5.21
N SER A 102 -6.22 -10.01 6.49
CA SER A 102 -6.47 -11.31 7.13
C SER A 102 -7.18 -11.09 8.47
N ALA A 103 -7.28 -12.13 9.30
CA ALA A 103 -7.83 -12.02 10.64
C ALA A 103 -7.02 -11.05 11.54
N GLU A 104 -5.77 -10.78 11.20
CA GLU A 104 -4.88 -9.84 11.90
C GLU A 104 -5.13 -8.38 11.51
N GLY A 105 -6.00 -8.09 10.54
CA GLY A 105 -6.39 -6.75 10.14
C GLY A 105 -6.25 -6.49 8.63
N GLY A 106 -6.54 -5.24 8.25
CA GLY A 106 -6.52 -4.76 6.87
C GLY A 106 -5.40 -3.75 6.59
N HIS A 107 -5.75 -2.70 5.85
CA HIS A 107 -4.80 -1.68 5.37
C HIS A 107 -4.17 -0.80 6.46
N GLU A 108 -4.69 -0.81 7.68
CA GLU A 108 -4.15 -0.06 8.83
C GLU A 108 -3.27 -0.95 9.73
N ALA A 109 -3.20 -2.25 9.45
CA ALA A 109 -2.44 -3.21 10.25
C ALA A 109 -1.09 -3.54 9.60
N ILE A 110 -0.13 -3.89 10.44
CA ILE A 110 1.17 -4.41 10.04
C ILE A 110 1.14 -5.94 10.11
N HIS A 111 1.72 -6.60 9.11
CA HIS A 111 1.85 -8.05 9.10
C HIS A 111 2.64 -8.51 10.34
N PRO A 112 2.15 -9.51 11.12
CA PRO A 112 2.80 -9.94 12.38
C PRO A 112 4.27 -10.32 12.22
N ASP A 113 4.66 -10.93 11.09
CA ASP A 113 6.07 -11.27 10.82
C ASP A 113 6.97 -10.04 10.67
N LEU A 114 6.42 -8.88 10.32
CA LEU A 114 7.19 -7.66 10.13
C LEU A 114 7.43 -6.89 11.43
N GLY A 115 6.58 -7.09 12.44
CA GLY A 115 6.68 -6.44 13.73
C GLY A 115 5.42 -5.67 14.12
N THR A 116 5.60 -4.60 14.89
CA THR A 116 4.53 -3.79 15.49
C THR A 116 4.53 -2.37 14.89
N ILE A 117 3.55 -1.57 15.31
CA ILE A 117 3.48 -0.16 14.92
C ILE A 117 4.67 0.63 15.47
N GLU A 118 5.16 0.29 16.68
CA GLU A 118 6.34 0.90 17.28
C GLU A 118 7.62 0.56 16.48
N ASP A 119 7.67 -0.63 15.88
CA ASP A 119 8.77 -1.00 14.98
C ASP A 119 8.72 -0.20 13.68
N PHE A 120 7.51 0.11 13.19
CA PHE A 120 7.32 0.99 12.04
C PHE A 120 7.70 2.43 12.35
N ASP A 121 7.26 2.98 13.49
CA ASP A 121 7.62 4.32 13.93
C ASP A 121 9.15 4.46 14.07
N ALA A 122 9.81 3.44 14.61
CA ALA A 122 11.27 3.41 14.71
C ALA A 122 11.94 3.35 13.32
N PHE A 123 11.34 2.63 12.35
CA PHE A 123 11.82 2.61 10.97
C PHE A 123 11.71 3.99 10.31
N VAL A 124 10.57 4.69 10.47
CA VAL A 124 10.34 6.04 9.95
C VAL A 124 11.32 7.02 10.58
N ALA A 125 11.46 7.00 11.91
CA ALA A 125 12.41 7.86 12.62
C ALA A 125 13.85 7.65 12.12
N ARG A 126 14.25 6.39 11.87
CA ARG A 126 15.59 6.09 11.31
C ARG A 126 15.75 6.63 9.90
N ALA A 127 14.72 6.56 9.06
CA ALA A 127 14.74 7.14 7.73
C ALA A 127 14.96 8.67 7.79
N GLU A 128 14.22 9.36 8.67
CA GLU A 128 14.37 10.80 8.89
C GLU A 128 15.79 11.20 9.34
N GLU A 129 16.38 10.46 10.29
CA GLU A 129 17.76 10.68 10.73
C GLU A 129 18.78 10.63 9.59
N LEU A 130 18.50 9.81 8.57
CA LEU A 130 19.34 9.65 7.37
C LEU A 130 18.95 10.60 6.24
N GLY A 131 17.95 11.47 6.44
CA GLY A 131 17.44 12.39 5.44
C GLY A 131 16.61 11.74 4.34
N LEU A 132 16.16 10.48 4.55
CA LEU A 132 15.23 9.78 3.68
C LEU A 132 13.78 10.08 4.05
N GLU A 133 12.90 10.09 3.06
CA GLU A 133 11.46 10.02 3.28
C GLU A 133 10.99 8.58 3.12
N VAL A 134 9.89 8.23 3.79
CA VAL A 134 9.25 6.91 3.62
C VAL A 134 8.03 7.05 2.73
N ALA A 135 7.97 6.21 1.69
CA ALA A 135 6.78 6.05 0.87
C ALA A 135 6.17 4.67 1.10
N MET A 136 4.85 4.62 1.18
CA MET A 136 4.10 3.36 1.26
C MET A 136 3.32 3.10 -0.03
N ASP A 137 3.12 1.82 -0.33
CA ASP A 137 2.25 1.38 -1.41
C ASP A 137 0.78 1.48 -0.98
N ILE A 138 -0.03 2.12 -1.79
CA ILE A 138 -1.49 2.08 -1.66
C ILE A 138 -2.05 1.16 -2.75
N ALA A 139 -2.42 -0.04 -2.35
CA ALA A 139 -3.13 -0.99 -3.18
C ALA A 139 -4.57 -1.10 -2.69
N LEU A 140 -5.49 -0.37 -3.35
CA LEU A 140 -6.92 -0.33 -3.00
C LEU A 140 -7.62 -1.58 -3.51
N GLN A 141 -7.36 -2.68 -2.83
CA GLN A 141 -7.87 -4.03 -3.09
C GLN A 141 -7.71 -4.88 -1.83
N CYS A 142 -8.50 -5.92 -1.70
CA CYS A 142 -8.55 -6.76 -0.52
C CYS A 142 -8.28 -8.22 -0.86
N SER A 143 -7.69 -8.99 0.08
CA SER A 143 -7.78 -10.43 0.03
C SER A 143 -9.22 -10.88 0.35
N PRO A 144 -9.60 -12.13 0.04
CA PRO A 144 -10.89 -12.68 0.49
C PRO A 144 -11.08 -12.68 2.01
N ASP A 145 -9.98 -12.63 2.78
CA ASP A 145 -9.99 -12.68 4.25
C ASP A 145 -9.94 -11.29 4.91
N HIS A 146 -9.97 -10.22 4.12
CA HIS A 146 -9.95 -8.85 4.63
C HIS A 146 -11.23 -8.56 5.45
N PRO A 147 -11.15 -7.88 6.60
CA PRO A 147 -12.33 -7.52 7.41
C PRO A 147 -13.46 -6.86 6.61
N TRP A 148 -13.13 -5.98 5.68
CA TRP A 148 -14.12 -5.29 4.84
C TRP A 148 -14.97 -6.23 3.99
N VAL A 149 -14.49 -7.43 3.65
CA VAL A 149 -15.30 -8.40 2.86
C VAL A 149 -16.57 -8.83 3.61
N THR A 150 -16.49 -8.88 4.93
CA THR A 150 -17.63 -9.22 5.79
C THR A 150 -18.35 -8.00 6.39
N GLU A 151 -17.62 -6.93 6.69
CA GLU A 151 -18.14 -5.73 7.33
C GLU A 151 -18.81 -4.79 6.31
N HIS A 152 -18.28 -4.74 5.08
CA HIS A 152 -18.70 -3.86 4.00
C HIS A 152 -18.84 -4.61 2.67
N PRO A 153 -19.74 -5.61 2.58
CA PRO A 153 -19.92 -6.38 1.35
C PRO A 153 -20.35 -5.53 0.14
N GLU A 154 -20.94 -4.35 0.39
CA GLU A 154 -21.33 -3.35 -0.61
C GLU A 154 -20.12 -2.75 -1.36
N TRP A 155 -18.90 -2.86 -0.81
CA TRP A 155 -17.68 -2.39 -1.46
C TRP A 155 -17.08 -3.37 -2.46
N PHE A 156 -17.77 -4.48 -2.74
CA PHE A 156 -17.29 -5.52 -3.65
C PHE A 156 -18.33 -5.84 -4.72
N THR A 157 -17.84 -6.19 -5.91
CA THR A 157 -18.71 -6.61 -7.01
C THR A 157 -19.08 -8.07 -6.85
N VAL A 158 -20.38 -8.35 -6.64
CA VAL A 158 -20.92 -9.71 -6.54
C VAL A 158 -21.39 -10.16 -7.92
N ARG A 159 -20.97 -11.35 -8.33
CA ARG A 159 -21.41 -12.00 -9.56
C ARG A 159 -22.80 -12.63 -9.40
N ALA A 160 -23.43 -12.99 -10.52
CA ALA A 160 -24.77 -13.62 -10.51
C ALA A 160 -24.83 -14.96 -9.75
N ASP A 161 -23.70 -15.65 -9.60
CA ASP A 161 -23.58 -16.90 -8.84
C ASP A 161 -23.33 -16.66 -7.33
N GLY A 162 -23.32 -15.42 -6.89
CA GLY A 162 -23.07 -15.02 -5.50
C GLY A 162 -21.60 -14.93 -5.11
N THR A 163 -20.66 -15.21 -6.02
CA THR A 163 -19.22 -15.04 -5.75
C THR A 163 -18.78 -13.59 -5.92
N ILE A 164 -17.77 -13.17 -5.17
CA ILE A 164 -17.12 -11.86 -5.36
C ILE A 164 -16.19 -11.93 -6.58
N ALA A 165 -16.21 -10.89 -7.40
CA ALA A 165 -15.33 -10.78 -8.55
C ALA A 165 -13.89 -10.56 -8.09
N TYR A 166 -12.96 -11.44 -8.48
CA TYR A 166 -11.53 -11.25 -8.26
C TYR A 166 -10.88 -10.44 -9.40
N ALA A 167 -9.69 -9.90 -9.14
CA ALA A 167 -8.95 -9.12 -10.12
C ALA A 167 -8.47 -9.97 -11.30
N GLU A 168 -8.65 -9.45 -12.51
CA GLU A 168 -8.19 -10.09 -13.75
C GLU A 168 -7.49 -9.07 -14.65
N ASN A 169 -6.41 -9.50 -15.26
CA ASN A 169 -5.75 -8.83 -16.38
C ASN A 169 -5.37 -9.92 -17.39
N PRO A 170 -6.30 -10.31 -18.28
CA PRO A 170 -6.13 -11.49 -19.14
C PRO A 170 -4.79 -11.52 -19.87
N PRO A 171 -4.10 -12.66 -19.90
CA PRO A 171 -4.54 -13.97 -19.40
C PRO A 171 -4.33 -14.19 -17.89
N LYS A 172 -3.83 -13.21 -17.15
CA LYS A 172 -3.54 -13.32 -15.71
C LYS A 172 -4.82 -13.22 -14.89
N LYS A 173 -4.92 -14.06 -13.83
CA LYS A 173 -5.97 -14.07 -12.84
C LYS A 173 -5.37 -13.98 -11.45
N TYR A 174 -5.96 -13.13 -10.60
CA TYR A 174 -5.53 -12.87 -9.24
C TYR A 174 -6.65 -13.24 -8.27
N GLN A 175 -6.84 -14.55 -8.07
CA GLN A 175 -7.96 -15.09 -7.27
C GLN A 175 -7.88 -14.69 -5.79
N ASP A 176 -6.69 -14.33 -5.33
CA ASP A 176 -6.37 -13.83 -4.00
C ASP A 176 -6.66 -12.32 -3.81
N ILE A 177 -7.19 -11.65 -4.84
CA ILE A 177 -7.41 -10.20 -4.84
C ILE A 177 -8.83 -9.84 -5.27
N TYR A 178 -9.59 -9.18 -4.40
CA TYR A 178 -10.88 -8.58 -4.67
C TYR A 178 -10.73 -7.07 -4.85
N PRO A 179 -10.96 -6.53 -6.06
CA PRO A 179 -10.99 -5.09 -6.30
C PRO A 179 -12.12 -4.41 -5.53
N LEU A 180 -11.89 -3.19 -5.07
CA LEU A 180 -12.91 -2.35 -4.46
C LEU A 180 -13.84 -1.75 -5.52
N SER A 181 -15.13 -1.74 -5.25
CA SER A 181 -16.19 -1.14 -6.07
C SER A 181 -16.59 0.21 -5.50
N PHE A 182 -16.52 1.25 -6.31
CA PHE A 182 -16.89 2.62 -5.94
C PHE A 182 -18.34 2.99 -6.35
N ASP A 183 -19.10 2.02 -6.85
CA ASP A 183 -20.41 2.30 -7.46
C ASP A 183 -21.56 2.26 -6.45
N THR A 184 -21.45 1.46 -5.39
CA THR A 184 -22.54 1.19 -4.45
C THR A 184 -22.52 2.13 -3.24
N ASP A 185 -21.36 2.29 -2.60
CA ASP A 185 -21.16 3.17 -1.45
C ASP A 185 -19.86 3.97 -1.62
N TYR A 186 -19.92 4.97 -2.48
CA TYR A 186 -18.76 5.82 -2.76
C TYR A 186 -18.29 6.60 -1.52
N GLU A 187 -19.23 7.21 -0.78
CA GLU A 187 -18.91 8.10 0.34
C GLU A 187 -18.32 7.33 1.53
N GLY A 188 -18.86 6.15 1.84
CA GLY A 188 -18.34 5.30 2.91
C GLY A 188 -16.94 4.77 2.56
N LEU A 189 -16.75 4.29 1.35
CA LEU A 189 -15.44 3.80 0.89
C LEU A 189 -14.40 4.94 0.82
N TYR A 190 -14.79 6.12 0.33
CA TYR A 190 -13.92 7.30 0.32
C TYR A 190 -13.48 7.69 1.73
N ALA A 191 -14.43 7.73 2.68
CA ALA A 191 -14.12 8.04 4.09
C ALA A 191 -13.15 7.03 4.69
N ALA A 192 -13.38 5.73 4.49
CA ALA A 192 -12.48 4.68 5.00
C ALA A 192 -11.07 4.79 4.43
N ILE A 193 -10.93 5.08 3.13
CA ILE A 193 -9.61 5.26 2.51
C ILE A 193 -8.93 6.53 3.03
N ARG A 194 -9.66 7.63 3.19
CA ARG A 194 -9.12 8.85 3.81
C ARG A 194 -8.61 8.58 5.22
N ASP A 195 -9.40 7.91 6.04
CA ASP A 195 -9.05 7.61 7.44
C ASP A 195 -7.81 6.70 7.51
N MET A 196 -7.68 5.74 6.57
CA MET A 196 -6.47 4.94 6.39
C MET A 196 -5.24 5.80 6.05
N LEU A 197 -5.37 6.78 5.14
CA LEU A 197 -4.27 7.68 4.80
C LEU A 197 -3.88 8.58 5.97
N GLU A 198 -4.87 9.07 6.73
CA GLU A 198 -4.66 9.86 7.95
C GLU A 198 -3.96 9.03 9.03
N HIS A 199 -4.35 7.74 9.19
CA HIS A 199 -3.66 6.81 10.08
C HIS A 199 -2.15 6.74 9.77
N TRP A 200 -1.78 6.43 8.54
CA TRP A 200 -0.36 6.37 8.16
C TRP A 200 0.33 7.72 8.19
N GLY A 201 -0.41 8.81 7.91
CA GLY A 201 0.07 10.19 8.08
C GLY A 201 0.45 10.49 9.52
N ALA A 202 -0.32 10.01 10.50
CA ALA A 202 -0.01 10.15 11.92
C ALA A 202 1.27 9.39 12.34
N HIS A 203 1.65 8.35 11.57
CA HIS A 203 2.89 7.59 11.73
C HIS A 203 4.04 8.08 10.81
N GLY A 204 3.94 9.31 10.29
CA GLY A 204 5.03 9.99 9.56
C GLY A 204 5.09 9.71 8.06
N VAL A 205 4.13 8.97 7.49
CA VAL A 205 4.08 8.71 6.04
C VAL A 205 3.32 9.82 5.32
N THR A 206 4.00 10.55 4.47
CA THR A 206 3.42 11.64 3.66
C THR A 206 3.54 11.41 2.16
N LEU A 207 4.14 10.30 1.78
CA LEU A 207 4.34 9.89 0.39
C LEU A 207 3.69 8.53 0.16
N PHE A 208 2.94 8.44 -0.93
CA PHE A 208 2.28 7.20 -1.30
C PHE A 208 2.52 6.89 -2.77
N ARG A 209 2.84 5.64 -3.06
CA ARG A 209 2.81 5.09 -4.41
C ARG A 209 1.47 4.40 -4.59
N VAL A 210 0.74 4.78 -5.60
CA VAL A 210 -0.59 4.23 -5.85
C VAL A 210 -0.51 3.11 -6.87
N ASP A 211 -0.96 1.92 -6.47
CA ASP A 211 -1.06 0.77 -7.38
C ASP A 211 -2.34 0.82 -8.21
N ASN A 212 -2.20 0.64 -9.52
CA ASN A 212 -3.31 0.63 -10.48
C ASN A 212 -4.31 1.80 -10.32
N PRO A 213 -3.86 3.08 -10.34
CA PRO A 213 -4.75 4.24 -10.15
C PRO A 213 -5.84 4.33 -11.22
N HIS A 214 -5.56 3.84 -12.43
CA HIS A 214 -6.48 3.86 -13.57
C HIS A 214 -7.71 2.94 -13.41
N THR A 215 -7.72 2.07 -12.40
CA THR A 215 -8.87 1.19 -12.09
C THR A 215 -9.86 1.82 -11.11
N LYS A 216 -9.63 3.06 -10.68
CA LYS A 216 -10.49 3.82 -9.77
C LYS A 216 -11.12 4.99 -10.51
N PRO A 217 -12.29 5.49 -10.08
CA PRO A 217 -12.93 6.64 -10.71
C PRO A 217 -12.06 7.90 -10.65
N VAL A 218 -12.06 8.70 -11.71
CA VAL A 218 -11.29 9.97 -11.76
C VAL A 218 -11.66 10.88 -10.59
N ARG A 219 -12.96 11.01 -10.28
CA ARG A 219 -13.47 11.83 -9.17
C ARG A 219 -12.94 11.42 -7.79
N PHE A 220 -12.40 10.19 -7.66
CA PHE A 220 -11.79 9.72 -6.42
C PHE A 220 -10.41 10.36 -6.19
N TRP A 221 -9.72 10.74 -7.27
CA TRP A 221 -8.39 11.36 -7.22
C TRP A 221 -8.44 12.89 -7.22
N GLU A 222 -9.59 13.49 -7.56
CA GLU A 222 -9.85 14.94 -7.55
C GLU A 222 -10.24 15.47 -6.18
#